data_978b8a41cd7cfaf1873bba40719e02df
#
_entry.id   978b8a41cd7cfaf1873bba40719e02df
#
_cell.length_a   1.000
_cell.length_b   1.000
_cell.length_c   1.000
_cell.angle_alpha   90.00
_cell.angle_beta   90.00
_cell.angle_gamma   90.00
#
_symmetry.space_group_name_H-M   'P 1'
#
loop_
_entity.id
_entity.type
_entity.pdbx_description
1 polymer ?
#
loop_
_entity_poly.entity_id
_entity_poly.type
_entity_poly.pdbx_seq_one_letter_code
_entity_poly.pdbx_strand_id
1 'polypeptide(L)'
;MILLIDKPKFTSFGVIKKLKRIYMEKIHAGTLDPMATGVLVIIGKGTKKLHLQGLDKSYTAHIDFSKLTDTWDMDFWDKYEEFDIENNKLLKDGKKVSFPSIEEIIEKLDSIVTTRMPLPAFSAKKVKGKKLYDLARKGTDLKLERDMEIHSYRIVSYEFPILKVEVDVGSGTYIRSIAYWLGKELGVGGTLCYLRRTSVDFVIS
;
A
#
# COMPACT_ATOMS: atom_id res chain seq x y z
N MET A 1 5.21 15.55 -22.56
CA MET A 1 4.04 14.65 -22.69
C MET A 1 3.83 13.90 -21.39
N ILE A 2 2.60 13.91 -20.88
CA ILE A 2 2.19 13.14 -19.69
C ILE A 2 1.18 12.11 -20.17
N LEU A 3 1.30 10.88 -19.68
CA LEU A 3 0.36 9.81 -19.95
C LEU A 3 -0.19 9.29 -18.63
N LEU A 4 -1.49 9.14 -18.55
CA LEU A 4 -2.17 8.41 -17.49
C LEU A 4 -2.53 7.02 -18.01
N ILE A 5 -2.09 6.00 -17.32
CA ILE A 5 -2.29 4.61 -17.72
C ILE A 5 -3.02 3.88 -16.61
N ASP A 6 -4.06 3.16 -16.95
CA ASP A 6 -4.66 2.17 -16.06
C ASP A 6 -3.73 0.95 -16.01
N LYS A 7 -2.89 0.90 -14.98
CA LYS A 7 -1.91 -0.17 -14.81
C LYS A 7 -2.63 -1.47 -14.42
N PRO A 8 -2.44 -2.55 -15.17
CA PRO A 8 -2.89 -3.88 -14.73
C PRO A 8 -2.00 -4.42 -13.60
N LYS A 9 -2.34 -5.58 -13.03
CA LYS A 9 -1.43 -6.33 -12.14
C LYS A 9 -0.13 -6.67 -12.87
N PHE A 10 0.86 -5.82 -12.70
CA PHE A 10 2.18 -5.93 -13.31
C PHE A 10 3.14 -4.89 -12.69
N THR A 11 4.46 -5.05 -12.85
CA THR A 11 5.40 -4.07 -12.32
C THR A 11 5.30 -2.73 -13.08
N SER A 12 5.39 -1.60 -12.37
CA SER A 12 5.40 -0.28 -13.00
C SER A 12 6.53 -0.14 -14.03
N PHE A 13 7.70 -0.73 -13.75
CA PHE A 13 8.82 -0.78 -14.69
C PHE A 13 8.51 -1.62 -15.95
N GLY A 14 7.81 -2.75 -15.77
CA GLY A 14 7.38 -3.59 -16.89
C GLY A 14 6.42 -2.87 -17.84
N VAL A 15 5.51 -2.06 -17.30
CA VAL A 15 4.62 -1.19 -18.11
C VAL A 15 5.47 -0.21 -18.94
N ILE A 16 6.45 0.47 -18.31
CA ILE A 16 7.33 1.38 -19.01
C ILE A 16 8.11 0.66 -20.11
N LYS A 17 8.65 -0.54 -19.84
CA LYS A 17 9.40 -1.33 -20.81
C LYS A 17 8.56 -1.68 -22.05
N LYS A 18 7.28 -1.99 -21.87
CA LYS A 18 6.35 -2.21 -23.00
C LYS A 18 6.12 -0.92 -23.79
N LEU A 19 5.96 0.21 -23.10
CA LEU A 19 5.72 1.51 -23.73
C LEU A 19 6.97 2.08 -24.42
N LYS A 20 8.18 1.74 -23.97
CA LYS A 20 9.44 2.17 -24.65
C LYS A 20 9.54 1.68 -26.09
N ARG A 21 8.87 0.59 -26.45
CA ARG A 21 8.78 0.12 -27.83
C ARG A 21 8.01 1.06 -28.75
N ILE A 22 7.09 1.85 -28.16
CA ILE A 22 6.19 2.74 -28.92
C ILE A 22 6.62 4.20 -28.78
N TYR A 23 7.19 4.57 -27.62
CA TYR A 23 7.54 5.94 -27.28
C TYR A 23 8.92 5.98 -26.63
N MET A 24 9.86 6.76 -27.15
CA MET A 24 11.21 6.85 -26.61
C MET A 24 11.27 7.54 -25.23
N GLU A 25 12.10 7.00 -24.35
CA GLU A 25 12.48 7.48 -23.01
C GLU A 25 11.36 8.03 -22.10
N LYS A 26 10.99 7.27 -21.09
CA LYS A 26 9.93 7.61 -20.13
C LYS A 26 10.29 7.24 -18.69
N ILE A 27 9.79 8.02 -17.77
CA ILE A 27 9.93 7.83 -16.31
C ILE A 27 8.53 7.81 -15.71
N HIS A 28 8.24 6.87 -14.79
CA HIS A 28 7.01 6.93 -14.02
C HIS A 28 7.16 7.83 -12.80
N ALA A 29 6.09 8.50 -12.44
CA ALA A 29 5.96 9.24 -11.21
C ALA A 29 5.06 8.50 -10.22
N GLY A 30 5.60 8.17 -9.06
CA GLY A 30 4.88 7.40 -8.05
C GLY A 30 4.71 5.93 -8.44
N THR A 31 5.63 5.08 -7.96
CA THR A 31 5.56 3.63 -8.15
C THR A 31 4.25 3.07 -7.59
N LEU A 32 3.64 2.14 -8.31
CA LEU A 32 2.62 1.24 -7.81
C LEU A 32 3.25 -0.15 -7.59
N ASP A 33 2.87 -0.81 -6.50
CA ASP A 33 3.26 -2.18 -6.24
C ASP A 33 2.79 -3.12 -7.36
N PRO A 34 3.42 -4.27 -7.59
CA PRO A 34 3.06 -5.17 -8.67
C PRO A 34 1.58 -5.58 -8.65
N MET A 35 1.05 -5.94 -7.48
CA MET A 35 -0.36 -6.29 -7.29
C MET A 35 -1.33 -5.12 -7.55
N ALA A 36 -0.87 -3.89 -7.28
CA ALA A 36 -1.73 -2.71 -7.39
C ALA A 36 -2.09 -2.41 -8.84
N THR A 37 -3.32 -1.98 -9.05
CA THR A 37 -3.85 -1.54 -10.34
C THR A 37 -4.14 -0.03 -10.33
N GLY A 38 -4.59 0.53 -11.46
CA GLY A 38 -5.10 1.90 -11.54
C GLY A 38 -4.08 2.91 -12.04
N VAL A 39 -4.28 4.16 -11.71
CA VAL A 39 -3.61 5.30 -12.33
C VAL A 39 -2.10 5.29 -12.12
N LEU A 40 -1.35 5.06 -13.19
CA LEU A 40 0.11 5.22 -13.26
C LEU A 40 0.44 6.42 -14.13
N VAL A 41 1.08 7.42 -13.54
CA VAL A 41 1.52 8.63 -14.26
C VAL A 41 2.88 8.36 -14.90
N ILE A 42 2.97 8.58 -16.21
CA ILE A 42 4.21 8.43 -16.98
C ILE A 42 4.57 9.77 -17.62
N ILE A 43 5.81 10.18 -17.45
CA ILE A 43 6.35 11.43 -17.96
C ILE A 43 7.32 11.12 -19.11
N GLY A 44 7.09 11.76 -20.26
CA GLY A 44 8.01 11.69 -21.41
C GLY A 44 9.22 12.60 -21.26
N LYS A 45 10.30 12.31 -22.01
CA LYS A 45 11.50 13.16 -22.08
C LYS A 45 11.12 14.58 -22.54
N GLY A 46 11.83 15.58 -22.01
CA GLY A 46 11.60 16.99 -22.35
C GLY A 46 10.40 17.64 -21.67
N THR A 47 9.59 16.89 -20.92
CA THR A 47 8.59 17.48 -20.05
C THR A 47 9.31 18.02 -18.80
N LYS A 48 9.15 19.32 -18.52
CA LYS A 48 9.65 19.90 -17.25
C LYS A 48 9.20 18.98 -16.12
N LYS A 49 10.09 18.72 -15.16
CA LYS A 49 9.74 17.97 -13.95
C LYS A 49 8.54 18.67 -13.32
N LEU A 50 7.34 18.21 -13.67
CA LEU A 50 6.17 18.52 -12.87
C LEU A 50 6.48 18.07 -11.46
N HIS A 51 6.15 18.90 -10.49
CA HIS A 51 6.28 18.58 -9.07
C HIS A 51 5.27 17.47 -8.71
N LEU A 52 5.50 16.27 -9.24
CA LEU A 52 4.70 15.06 -8.96
C LEU A 52 5.13 14.39 -7.65
N GLN A 53 6.10 14.98 -6.95
CA GLN A 53 6.44 14.63 -5.57
C GLN A 53 5.61 15.53 -4.65
N GLY A 54 4.92 14.95 -3.72
CA GLY A 54 4.07 15.69 -2.78
C GLY A 54 2.59 15.70 -3.14
N LEU A 55 2.15 14.89 -4.12
CA LEU A 55 0.76 14.82 -4.51
C LEU A 55 -0.01 13.79 -3.69
N ASP A 56 -1.20 14.15 -3.33
CA ASP A 56 -2.15 13.29 -2.66
C ASP A 56 -2.70 12.23 -3.61
N LYS A 57 -3.18 11.15 -3.07
CA LYS A 57 -3.62 9.99 -3.85
C LYS A 57 -4.82 9.34 -3.21
N SER A 58 -5.74 8.90 -4.05
CA SER A 58 -6.88 8.11 -3.62
C SER A 58 -6.72 6.65 -4.02
N TYR A 59 -7.19 5.79 -3.13
CA TYR A 59 -7.11 4.34 -3.33
C TYR A 59 -8.41 3.67 -2.91
N THR A 60 -8.73 2.56 -3.61
CA THR A 60 -9.60 1.51 -3.08
C THR A 60 -8.71 0.36 -2.61
N ALA A 61 -8.88 -0.05 -1.37
CA ALA A 61 -8.07 -1.08 -0.73
C ALA A 61 -8.95 -2.15 -0.07
N HIS A 62 -8.51 -3.42 -0.14
CA HIS A 62 -9.09 -4.49 0.67
C HIS A 62 -8.02 -5.02 1.60
N ILE A 63 -8.31 -5.07 2.90
CA ILE A 63 -7.42 -5.53 3.96
C ILE A 63 -7.99 -6.84 4.50
N ASP A 64 -7.14 -7.85 4.57
CA ASP A 64 -7.46 -9.17 5.15
C ASP A 64 -6.90 -9.23 6.57
N PHE A 65 -7.78 -9.28 7.56
CA PHE A 65 -7.45 -9.37 8.97
C PHE A 65 -7.13 -10.80 9.45
N SER A 66 -7.33 -11.81 8.60
CA SER A 66 -6.97 -13.19 8.95
C SER A 66 -5.52 -13.53 8.62
N LYS A 67 -4.75 -12.64 7.98
CA LYS A 67 -3.41 -12.92 7.50
C LYS A 67 -2.43 -11.80 7.80
N LEU A 68 -1.19 -12.19 8.08
CA LEU A 68 -0.07 -11.28 8.17
C LEU A 68 1.10 -11.84 7.36
N THR A 69 1.40 -11.22 6.22
CA THR A 69 2.54 -11.57 5.37
C THR A 69 3.74 -10.69 5.68
N ASP A 70 4.94 -11.15 5.35
CA ASP A 70 6.19 -10.40 5.52
C ASP A 70 6.30 -9.17 4.60
N THR A 71 5.56 -9.17 3.48
CA THR A 71 5.46 -8.04 2.55
C THR A 71 4.30 -7.10 2.84
N TRP A 72 3.38 -7.50 3.75
CA TRP A 72 2.11 -6.84 4.08
C TRP A 72 1.15 -6.73 2.89
N ASP A 73 1.39 -7.55 1.86
CA ASP A 73 0.50 -7.72 0.71
C ASP A 73 0.45 -9.21 0.28
N MET A 74 -0.44 -9.53 -0.64
CA MET A 74 -0.71 -10.90 -1.10
C MET A 74 -0.01 -11.25 -2.42
N ASP A 75 1.03 -10.49 -2.85
CA ASP A 75 1.62 -10.67 -4.18
C ASP A 75 2.90 -11.52 -4.16
N PHE A 76 3.88 -11.17 -3.33
CA PHE A 76 5.18 -11.85 -3.24
C PHE A 76 5.59 -11.99 -1.77
N TRP A 77 5.10 -13.01 -1.12
CA TRP A 77 5.39 -13.29 0.29
C TRP A 77 6.11 -14.63 0.43
N ASP A 78 7.17 -14.65 1.24
CA ASP A 78 7.92 -15.88 1.58
C ASP A 78 7.44 -16.46 2.91
N LYS A 79 6.88 -15.61 3.79
CA LYS A 79 6.41 -15.97 5.13
C LYS A 79 5.09 -15.31 5.43
N TYR A 80 4.22 -16.03 6.10
CA TYR A 80 2.94 -15.49 6.57
C TYR A 80 2.52 -16.17 7.87
N GLU A 81 1.75 -15.43 8.66
CA GLU A 81 0.97 -15.96 9.77
C GLU A 81 -0.48 -15.99 9.33
N GLU A 82 -1.12 -17.14 9.44
CA GLU A 82 -2.55 -17.30 9.21
C GLU A 82 -3.24 -17.46 10.56
N PHE A 83 -4.34 -16.78 10.72
CA PHE A 83 -5.16 -16.86 11.92
C PHE A 83 -6.29 -17.85 11.64
N ASP A 84 -6.32 -18.94 12.37
CA ASP A 84 -7.40 -19.91 12.26
C ASP A 84 -8.74 -19.28 12.66
N ILE A 85 -9.74 -19.45 11.83
CA ILE A 85 -11.11 -19.01 12.10
C ILE A 85 -11.89 -20.22 12.61
N GLU A 86 -11.99 -20.38 13.92
CA GLU A 86 -12.74 -21.46 14.52
C GLU A 86 -13.90 -20.92 15.35
N ASN A 87 -15.13 -21.39 15.07
CA ASN A 87 -16.35 -20.99 15.79
C ASN A 87 -16.52 -19.46 15.92
N ASN A 88 -16.32 -18.71 14.83
CA ASN A 88 -16.37 -17.25 14.81
C ASN A 88 -15.35 -16.56 15.74
N LYS A 89 -14.20 -17.19 15.97
CA LYS A 89 -13.09 -16.61 16.73
C LYS A 89 -11.78 -16.84 16.00
N LEU A 90 -10.93 -15.83 16.01
CA LEU A 90 -9.56 -15.96 15.55
C LEU A 90 -8.73 -16.66 16.62
N LEU A 91 -7.87 -17.58 16.21
CA LEU A 91 -6.84 -18.17 17.05
C LEU A 91 -5.48 -17.58 16.67
N LYS A 92 -4.85 -16.89 17.60
CA LYS A 92 -3.45 -16.45 17.47
C LYS A 92 -2.66 -17.07 18.62
N ASP A 93 -1.63 -17.85 18.29
CA ASP A 93 -0.77 -18.55 19.28
C ASP A 93 -1.62 -19.38 20.28
N GLY A 94 -2.69 -20.03 19.81
CA GLY A 94 -3.62 -20.78 20.63
C GLY A 94 -4.53 -19.93 21.53
N LYS A 95 -4.47 -18.61 21.45
CA LYS A 95 -5.34 -17.69 22.19
C LYS A 95 -6.49 -17.22 21.30
N LYS A 96 -7.70 -17.22 21.85
CA LYS A 96 -8.89 -16.69 21.17
C LYS A 96 -8.83 -15.17 21.13
N VAL A 97 -8.90 -14.63 19.92
CA VAL A 97 -9.01 -13.19 19.66
C VAL A 97 -10.40 -12.94 19.09
N SER A 98 -11.10 -11.91 19.57
CA SER A 98 -12.38 -11.51 18.99
C SER A 98 -12.18 -10.87 17.63
N PHE A 99 -13.16 -11.01 16.75
CA PHE A 99 -13.20 -10.23 15.52
C PHE A 99 -13.34 -8.74 15.88
N PRO A 100 -12.55 -7.86 15.26
CA PRO A 100 -12.74 -6.43 15.44
C PRO A 100 -14.16 -6.02 15.03
N SER A 101 -14.80 -5.17 15.83
CA SER A 101 -16.05 -4.55 15.43
C SER A 101 -15.81 -3.43 14.43
N ILE A 102 -16.86 -3.00 13.74
CA ILE A 102 -16.74 -1.86 12.80
C ILE A 102 -16.43 -0.57 13.56
N GLU A 103 -16.91 -0.41 14.76
CA GLU A 103 -16.65 0.74 15.63
C GLU A 103 -15.18 0.81 16.05
N GLU A 104 -14.57 -0.33 16.42
CA GLU A 104 -13.14 -0.41 16.72
C GLU A 104 -12.28 -0.07 15.50
N ILE A 105 -12.67 -0.52 14.31
CA ILE A 105 -11.98 -0.18 13.05
C ILE A 105 -12.08 1.33 12.78
N ILE A 106 -13.26 1.93 12.94
CA ILE A 106 -13.48 3.37 12.75
C ILE A 106 -12.61 4.17 13.74
N GLU A 107 -12.62 3.81 15.04
CA GLU A 107 -11.79 4.46 16.05
C GLU A 107 -10.31 4.48 15.67
N LYS A 108 -9.80 3.34 15.17
CA LYS A 108 -8.40 3.26 14.73
C LYS A 108 -8.14 4.08 13.49
N LEU A 109 -9.02 4.05 12.49
CA LEU A 109 -8.88 4.87 11.28
C LEU A 109 -8.92 6.36 11.59
N ASP A 110 -9.82 6.81 12.47
CA ASP A 110 -9.94 8.21 12.90
C ASP A 110 -8.69 8.68 13.66
N SER A 111 -7.97 7.77 14.29
CA SER A 111 -6.72 8.09 14.99
C SER A 111 -5.53 8.35 14.03
N ILE A 112 -5.66 7.99 12.74
CA ILE A 112 -4.60 8.17 11.74
C ILE A 112 -4.74 9.56 11.09
N VAL A 113 -4.51 10.62 11.84
CA VAL A 113 -4.39 11.98 11.26
C VAL A 113 -3.02 12.15 10.65
N THR A 114 -1.98 12.04 11.47
CA THR A 114 -0.57 11.92 11.09
C THR A 114 0.08 10.94 12.05
N THR A 115 0.29 9.72 11.61
CA THR A 115 0.76 8.64 12.48
C THR A 115 2.07 8.07 11.96
N ARG A 116 3.02 7.91 12.88
CA ARG A 116 4.32 7.30 12.56
C ARG A 116 4.17 5.79 12.43
N MET A 117 4.36 5.29 11.21
CA MET A 117 4.18 3.88 10.88
C MET A 117 5.43 3.29 10.23
N PRO A 118 5.67 1.98 10.39
CA PRO A 118 6.80 1.32 9.74
C PRO A 118 6.63 1.32 8.22
N LEU A 119 7.77 1.42 7.52
CA LEU A 119 7.82 1.29 6.06
C LEU A 119 7.87 -0.20 5.68
N PRO A 120 7.17 -0.61 4.60
CA PRO A 120 7.33 -1.98 4.10
C PRO A 120 8.79 -2.23 3.73
N ALA A 121 9.35 -3.35 4.21
CA ALA A 121 10.74 -3.74 3.89
C ALA A 121 10.94 -3.85 2.37
N PHE A 122 9.93 -4.38 1.67
CA PHE A 122 9.92 -4.50 0.20
C PHE A 122 9.34 -3.24 -0.46
N SER A 123 10.03 -2.10 -0.31
CA SER A 123 9.63 -0.84 -0.95
C SER A 123 10.73 -0.26 -1.84
N ALA A 124 10.32 0.60 -2.78
CA ALA A 124 11.24 1.28 -3.69
C ALA A 124 12.02 2.44 -3.05
N LYS A 125 11.79 2.73 -1.75
CA LYS A 125 12.48 3.79 -1.01
C LYS A 125 13.98 3.55 -0.97
N LYS A 126 14.77 4.60 -1.23
CA LYS A 126 16.23 4.52 -1.13
C LYS A 126 16.71 4.98 0.25
N VAL A 127 17.63 4.21 0.84
CA VAL A 127 18.36 4.56 2.06
C VAL A 127 19.86 4.45 1.74
N LYS A 128 20.59 5.53 1.95
CA LYS A 128 22.03 5.61 1.59
C LYS A 128 22.29 5.11 0.16
N GLY A 129 21.45 5.50 -0.80
CA GLY A 129 21.57 5.15 -2.22
C GLY A 129 21.09 3.75 -2.63
N LYS A 130 20.80 2.86 -1.69
CA LYS A 130 20.31 1.49 -1.94
C LYS A 130 18.80 1.42 -1.72
N LYS A 131 18.08 0.68 -2.53
CA LYS A 131 16.62 0.46 -2.34
C LYS A 131 16.39 -0.46 -1.14
N LEU A 132 15.33 -0.20 -0.35
CA LEU A 132 14.97 -1.03 0.79
C LEU A 132 14.76 -2.49 0.38
N TYR A 133 14.09 -2.73 -0.72
CA TYR A 133 13.85 -4.09 -1.21
C TYR A 133 15.14 -4.86 -1.52
N ASP A 134 16.21 -4.19 -1.99
CA ASP A 134 17.52 -4.82 -2.24
C ASP A 134 18.21 -5.20 -0.92
N LEU A 135 17.98 -4.44 0.14
CA LEU A 135 18.48 -4.69 1.48
C LEU A 135 17.72 -5.83 2.17
N ALA A 136 16.38 -5.82 2.06
CA ALA A 136 15.53 -6.88 2.61
C ALA A 136 15.87 -8.25 2.01
N ARG A 137 16.07 -8.35 0.70
CA ARG A 137 16.52 -9.60 0.04
C ARG A 137 17.87 -10.10 0.52
N LYS A 138 18.71 -9.24 1.06
CA LYS A 138 20.00 -9.59 1.66
C LYS A 138 19.91 -9.91 3.14
N GLY A 139 18.70 -10.03 3.69
CA GLY A 139 18.46 -10.30 5.11
C GLY A 139 18.72 -9.10 6.03
N THR A 140 18.86 -7.89 5.48
CA THR A 140 19.02 -6.68 6.30
C THR A 140 17.65 -6.11 6.63
N ASP A 141 17.17 -6.36 7.83
CA ASP A 141 15.92 -5.77 8.33
C ASP A 141 16.19 -4.36 8.88
N LEU A 142 15.89 -3.36 8.07
CA LEU A 142 15.92 -1.97 8.50
C LEU A 142 14.51 -1.53 8.92
N LYS A 143 14.27 -1.49 10.21
CA LYS A 143 13.02 -0.94 10.78
C LYS A 143 13.01 0.57 10.62
N LEU A 144 12.51 1.03 9.50
CA LEU A 144 12.33 2.45 9.21
C LEU A 144 10.88 2.82 9.38
N GLU A 145 10.65 4.01 9.89
CA GLU A 145 9.32 4.57 10.08
C GLU A 145 9.18 5.87 9.30
N ARG A 146 7.95 6.21 9.01
CA ARG A 146 7.57 7.48 8.38
C ARG A 146 6.20 7.89 8.89
N ASP A 147 5.98 9.21 8.92
CA ASP A 147 4.67 9.76 9.15
C ASP A 147 3.78 9.46 7.93
N MET A 148 2.66 8.81 8.18
CA MET A 148 1.61 8.46 7.22
C MET A 148 0.38 9.31 7.55
N GLU A 149 -0.31 9.77 6.53
CA GLU A 149 -1.44 10.68 6.67
C GLU A 149 -2.63 10.17 5.88
N ILE A 150 -3.78 10.09 6.54
CA ILE A 150 -5.09 9.85 5.92
C ILE A 150 -5.86 11.17 6.01
N HIS A 151 -6.24 11.73 4.86
CA HIS A 151 -7.05 12.94 4.78
C HIS A 151 -8.53 12.63 4.94
N SER A 152 -8.98 11.55 4.31
CA SER A 152 -10.34 11.06 4.42
C SER A 152 -10.40 9.56 4.12
N TYR A 153 -11.45 8.91 4.59
CA TYR A 153 -11.74 7.51 4.23
C TYR A 153 -13.25 7.26 4.18
N ARG A 154 -13.62 6.22 3.46
CA ARG A 154 -14.98 5.70 3.42
C ARG A 154 -14.96 4.17 3.49
N ILE A 155 -15.57 3.60 4.50
CA ILE A 155 -15.75 2.15 4.57
C ILE A 155 -16.83 1.76 3.54
N VAL A 156 -16.45 0.90 2.59
CA VAL A 156 -17.34 0.38 1.55
C VAL A 156 -18.12 -0.81 2.09
N SER A 157 -17.42 -1.74 2.73
CA SER A 157 -18.03 -2.87 3.44
C SER A 157 -17.03 -3.47 4.43
N TYR A 158 -17.56 -4.10 5.45
CA TYR A 158 -16.78 -4.92 6.35
C TYR A 158 -17.55 -6.22 6.63
N GLU A 159 -16.99 -7.32 6.19
CA GLU A 159 -17.38 -8.67 6.51
C GLU A 159 -16.11 -9.42 6.88
N PHE A 160 -15.92 -9.71 8.16
CA PHE A 160 -14.69 -10.35 8.62
C PHE A 160 -14.38 -11.61 7.79
N PRO A 161 -13.12 -11.79 7.30
CA PRO A 161 -11.94 -11.02 7.66
C PRO A 161 -11.66 -9.79 6.76
N ILE A 162 -12.50 -9.44 5.82
CA ILE A 162 -12.20 -8.46 4.77
C ILE A 162 -12.82 -7.10 5.07
N LEU A 163 -11.96 -6.10 5.23
CA LEU A 163 -12.32 -4.69 5.19
C LEU A 163 -12.11 -4.13 3.79
N LYS A 164 -13.15 -3.54 3.19
CA LYS A 164 -13.06 -2.77 1.95
C LYS A 164 -13.19 -1.29 2.28
N VAL A 165 -12.19 -0.51 1.91
CA VAL A 165 -12.11 0.91 2.24
C VAL A 165 -11.59 1.72 1.06
N GLU A 166 -12.12 2.92 0.88
CA GLU A 166 -11.55 3.98 0.06
C GLU A 166 -10.83 4.96 0.95
N VAL A 167 -9.65 5.40 0.54
CA VAL A 167 -8.82 6.31 1.34
C VAL A 167 -8.18 7.38 0.45
N ASP A 168 -8.17 8.61 0.95
CA ASP A 168 -7.39 9.73 0.42
C ASP A 168 -6.22 9.96 1.35
N VAL A 169 -5.02 9.94 0.82
CA VAL A 169 -3.80 9.91 1.64
C VAL A 169 -2.76 10.90 1.15
N GLY A 170 -2.00 11.41 2.10
CA GLY A 170 -0.87 12.30 1.85
C GLY A 170 0.27 11.60 1.09
N SER A 171 1.10 12.42 0.50
CA SER A 171 2.27 11.97 -0.28
C SER A 171 3.22 11.10 0.53
N GLY A 172 3.51 9.94 -0.03
CA GLY A 172 4.45 8.99 0.56
C GLY A 172 3.85 8.08 1.62
N THR A 173 2.54 8.12 1.80
CA THR A 173 1.78 7.16 2.58
C THR A 173 1.76 5.81 1.84
N TYR A 174 1.99 4.74 2.59
CA TYR A 174 1.95 3.36 2.10
C TYR A 174 0.69 2.68 2.61
N ILE A 175 -0.21 2.30 1.73
CA ILE A 175 -1.45 1.60 2.13
C ILE A 175 -1.15 0.27 2.82
N ARG A 176 -0.05 -0.39 2.45
CA ARG A 176 0.45 -1.58 3.16
C ARG A 176 0.80 -1.30 4.62
N SER A 177 1.41 -0.15 4.90
CA SER A 177 1.71 0.26 6.28
C SER A 177 0.44 0.50 7.09
N ILE A 178 -0.58 1.10 6.49
CA ILE A 178 -1.89 1.31 7.12
C ILE A 178 -2.53 -0.04 7.43
N ALA A 179 -2.54 -0.99 6.47
CA ALA A 179 -3.09 -2.32 6.67
C ALA A 179 -2.40 -3.07 7.82
N TYR A 180 -1.07 -3.09 7.81
CA TYR A 180 -0.26 -3.69 8.87
C TYR A 180 -0.51 -3.04 10.24
N TRP A 181 -0.46 -1.71 10.30
CA TRP A 181 -0.65 -0.95 11.53
C TRP A 181 -2.05 -1.19 12.11
N LEU A 182 -3.08 -1.12 11.27
CA LEU A 182 -4.46 -1.35 11.68
C LEU A 182 -4.65 -2.75 12.26
N GLY A 183 -4.14 -3.78 11.59
CA GLY A 183 -4.19 -5.15 12.10
C GLY A 183 -3.45 -5.31 13.43
N LYS A 184 -2.30 -4.67 13.58
CA LYS A 184 -1.53 -4.67 14.83
C LYS A 184 -2.29 -4.02 15.98
N GLU A 185 -2.88 -2.85 15.77
CA GLU A 185 -3.65 -2.12 16.79
C GLU A 185 -4.94 -2.85 17.19
N LEU A 186 -5.52 -3.59 16.27
CA LEU A 186 -6.70 -4.43 16.51
C LEU A 186 -6.35 -5.84 17.05
N GLY A 187 -5.06 -6.17 17.13
CA GLY A 187 -4.60 -7.48 17.61
C GLY A 187 -4.85 -8.65 16.65
N VAL A 188 -5.03 -8.37 15.38
CA VAL A 188 -5.33 -9.32 14.31
C VAL A 188 -4.29 -9.25 13.19
N GLY A 189 -4.49 -9.97 12.10
CA GLY A 189 -3.71 -9.81 10.87
C GLY A 189 -3.96 -8.46 10.21
N GLY A 190 -3.18 -8.14 9.18
CA GLY A 190 -3.35 -6.89 8.44
C GLY A 190 -2.57 -6.93 7.14
N THR A 191 -3.08 -7.68 6.17
CA THR A 191 -2.46 -7.85 4.86
C THR A 191 -3.33 -7.25 3.76
N LEU A 192 -2.71 -6.50 2.88
CA LEU A 192 -3.39 -5.90 1.73
C LEU A 192 -3.63 -6.95 0.65
N CYS A 193 -4.88 -7.32 0.38
CA CYS A 193 -5.23 -8.32 -0.63
C CYS A 193 -5.72 -7.71 -1.96
N TYR A 194 -6.07 -6.43 -1.96
CA TYR A 194 -6.40 -5.67 -3.17
C TYR A 194 -6.01 -4.21 -3.01
N LEU A 195 -5.48 -3.63 -4.10
CA LEU A 195 -5.17 -2.20 -4.16
C LEU A 195 -5.40 -1.65 -5.56
N ARG A 196 -6.16 -0.56 -5.64
CA ARG A 196 -6.33 0.22 -6.86
C ARG A 196 -6.12 1.69 -6.56
N ARG A 197 -5.19 2.33 -7.25
CA ARG A 197 -5.06 3.79 -7.21
C ARG A 197 -6.10 4.41 -8.16
N THR A 198 -7.05 5.12 -7.59
CA THR A 198 -8.15 5.74 -8.33
C THR A 198 -7.81 7.12 -8.82
N SER A 199 -7.02 7.89 -8.05
CA SER A 199 -6.55 9.21 -8.47
C SER A 199 -5.13 9.51 -8.01
N VAL A 200 -4.55 10.52 -8.65
CA VAL A 200 -3.33 11.23 -8.23
C VAL A 200 -3.61 12.69 -8.47
N ASP A 201 -3.57 13.50 -7.43
CA ASP A 201 -3.74 14.94 -7.58
C ASP A 201 -2.49 15.53 -8.21
N PHE A 202 -2.66 16.30 -9.26
CA PHE A 202 -1.58 17.07 -9.85
C PHE A 202 -2.10 18.40 -10.38
N VAL A 203 -1.33 19.43 -10.11
CA VAL A 203 -1.55 20.76 -10.67
C VAL A 203 -0.63 20.89 -11.89
N ILE A 204 -1.23 21.18 -13.03
CA ILE A 204 -0.50 21.60 -14.23
C ILE A 204 -0.34 23.11 -14.13
N SER A 205 0.84 23.56 -13.75
CA SER A 205 1.22 24.98 -13.79
C SER A 205 1.92 25.32 -15.10
#